data_6fecb857e820be608c5254f3bf466444
#
_entry.id   6fecb857e820be608c5254f3bf466444
#
_cell.length_a   1.000
_cell.length_b   1.000
_cell.length_c   1.000
_cell.angle_alpha   90.00
_cell.angle_beta   90.00
_cell.angle_gamma   90.00
#
_symmetry.space_group_name_H-M   'P 1'
#
loop_
_entity.id
_entity.type
_entity.pdbx_description
1 polymer ?
#
loop_
_entity_poly.entity_id
_entity_poly.type
_entity_poly.pdbx_seq_one_letter_code
_entity_poly.pdbx_strand_id
1 'polypeptide(L)'
;MKTLIKNGTLVTAESSFQADLLIEGEHIIQIAPSIEAADAEVVDASGQLVLPGGIDAHVHINLPMGETVSSDDYYTGSKAAAFGGTTTIIDFVSQDAGSLAENIARKHAEAESKAAIDYSLHMNITRFDESVAEELPDLPSLGIHSIKVFTAYNNRLRLGDGEIFKVMRIAGRHGLLTMVHAENGDVIDVLTAEALAQGHTSPIWHARTRPGWGEVEASLRAVALAAQAEAPVYIVHMNMAGEVDQLVYGRAHDVPAMGETCPQYLFFSEKDLERQDGAKWVCSPPLRSPADQDGLWRGIETGTIQVLATDHCPFFYDGTKPILYEGELVSIPGKELGKDNFTRIPNGLPGVGDR
;
A
#
# COMPACT_ATOMS: atom_id res chain seq x y z
N MET A 1 -2.68 -22.54 -25.21
CA MET A 1 -2.16 -21.54 -26.19
C MET A 1 -0.69 -21.34 -25.87
N LYS A 2 0.18 -21.29 -26.89
CA LYS A 2 1.61 -21.01 -26.70
C LYS A 2 1.91 -19.60 -27.17
N THR A 3 2.75 -18.88 -26.43
CA THR A 3 3.26 -17.56 -26.80
C THR A 3 4.78 -17.60 -26.78
N LEU A 4 5.40 -17.18 -27.89
CA LEU A 4 6.85 -17.10 -28.02
C LEU A 4 7.27 -15.63 -28.09
N ILE A 5 7.92 -15.13 -27.03
CA ILE A 5 8.52 -13.80 -27.01
C ILE A 5 9.94 -13.92 -27.52
N LYS A 6 10.24 -13.23 -28.64
CA LYS A 6 11.55 -13.30 -29.33
C LYS A 6 12.34 -12.01 -29.21
N ASN A 7 13.67 -12.17 -29.28
CA ASN A 7 14.62 -11.07 -29.44
C ASN A 7 14.65 -10.06 -28.27
N GLY A 8 14.00 -10.33 -27.15
CA GLY A 8 13.95 -9.43 -26.02
C GLY A 8 15.18 -9.51 -25.13
N THR A 9 15.39 -8.46 -24.33
CA THR A 9 16.32 -8.51 -23.20
C THR A 9 15.55 -8.94 -21.96
N LEU A 10 15.72 -10.18 -21.52
CA LEU A 10 15.11 -10.67 -20.29
C LEU A 10 15.81 -10.04 -19.08
N VAL A 11 15.03 -9.48 -18.16
CA VAL A 11 15.53 -8.86 -16.94
C VAL A 11 14.95 -9.60 -15.75
N THR A 12 15.82 -10.10 -14.89
CA THR A 12 15.48 -10.75 -13.62
C THR A 12 16.05 -9.95 -12.45
N ALA A 13 15.76 -10.37 -11.23
CA ALA A 13 16.35 -9.75 -10.03
C ALA A 13 17.88 -9.84 -9.97
N GLU A 14 18.50 -10.81 -10.71
CA GLU A 14 19.94 -11.11 -10.61
C GLU A 14 20.70 -10.76 -11.89
N SER A 15 20.03 -10.71 -13.03
CA SER A 15 20.73 -10.62 -14.33
C SER A 15 19.85 -10.04 -15.44
N SER A 16 20.53 -9.57 -16.50
CA SER A 16 19.90 -9.11 -17.74
C SER A 16 20.64 -9.77 -18.92
N PHE A 17 19.91 -10.43 -19.82
CA PHE A 17 20.49 -11.17 -20.94
C PHE A 17 19.51 -11.29 -22.13
N GLN A 18 20.05 -11.47 -23.33
CA GLN A 18 19.29 -11.69 -24.55
C GLN A 18 18.84 -13.15 -24.65
N ALA A 19 17.55 -13.38 -24.75
CA ALA A 19 16.98 -14.70 -24.97
C ALA A 19 15.54 -14.64 -25.49
N ASP A 20 15.08 -15.74 -26.09
CA ASP A 20 13.68 -16.00 -26.38
C ASP A 20 13.02 -16.68 -25.15
N LEU A 21 11.73 -16.46 -24.98
CA LEU A 21 10.91 -17.01 -23.89
C LEU A 21 9.67 -17.69 -24.49
N LEU A 22 9.48 -18.96 -24.19
CA LEU A 22 8.29 -19.72 -24.60
C LEU A 22 7.38 -19.96 -23.40
N ILE A 23 6.12 -19.53 -23.52
CA ILE A 23 5.07 -19.67 -22.54
C ILE A 23 4.02 -20.64 -23.07
N GLU A 24 3.56 -21.57 -22.25
CA GLU A 24 2.41 -22.45 -22.52
C GLU A 24 1.41 -22.36 -21.36
N GLY A 25 0.21 -21.85 -21.66
CA GLY A 25 -0.76 -21.54 -20.62
C GLY A 25 -0.21 -20.47 -19.68
N GLU A 26 -0.04 -20.82 -18.40
CA GLU A 26 0.45 -19.93 -17.34
C GLU A 26 1.93 -20.16 -16.97
N HIS A 27 2.63 -21.00 -17.73
CA HIS A 27 3.99 -21.42 -17.39
C HIS A 27 5.02 -21.03 -18.46
N ILE A 28 6.16 -20.51 -18.00
CA ILE A 28 7.36 -20.40 -18.80
C ILE A 28 7.93 -21.81 -18.93
N ILE A 29 7.92 -22.36 -20.16
CA ILE A 29 8.37 -23.73 -20.42
C ILE A 29 9.77 -23.80 -20.99
N GLN A 30 10.27 -22.70 -21.57
CA GLN A 30 11.62 -22.65 -22.12
C GLN A 30 12.17 -21.23 -22.15
N ILE A 31 13.45 -21.08 -21.83
CA ILE A 31 14.26 -19.86 -22.03
C ILE A 31 15.54 -20.34 -22.75
N ALA A 32 15.83 -19.77 -23.95
CA ALA A 32 17.02 -20.11 -24.72
C ALA A 32 17.42 -18.94 -25.63
N PRO A 33 18.68 -18.89 -26.10
CA PRO A 33 19.14 -17.83 -27.02
C PRO A 33 18.33 -17.74 -28.30
N SER A 34 17.72 -18.84 -28.75
CA SER A 34 16.79 -18.90 -29.89
C SER A 34 15.84 -20.08 -29.71
N ILE A 35 14.55 -19.85 -29.92
CA ILE A 35 13.49 -20.86 -29.83
C ILE A 35 12.70 -20.84 -31.12
N GLU A 36 12.42 -22.06 -31.66
CA GLU A 36 11.49 -22.26 -32.75
C GLU A 36 10.25 -23.01 -32.23
N ALA A 37 9.08 -22.40 -32.40
CA ALA A 37 7.79 -22.97 -31.99
C ALA A 37 6.73 -22.61 -33.05
N ALA A 38 6.53 -23.49 -34.00
CA ALA A 38 5.65 -23.23 -35.15
C ALA A 38 4.17 -23.09 -34.78
N ASP A 39 3.78 -23.56 -33.58
CA ASP A 39 2.41 -23.54 -33.05
C ASP A 39 2.20 -22.42 -32.02
N ALA A 40 3.17 -21.50 -31.86
CA ALA A 40 3.09 -20.40 -30.93
C ALA A 40 2.72 -19.07 -31.63
N GLU A 41 1.97 -18.23 -30.93
CA GLU A 41 1.85 -16.81 -31.27
C GLU A 41 3.17 -16.10 -30.95
N VAL A 42 3.74 -15.40 -31.93
CA VAL A 42 5.05 -14.76 -31.81
C VAL A 42 4.87 -13.29 -31.45
N VAL A 43 5.54 -12.86 -30.36
CA VAL A 43 5.69 -11.47 -29.96
C VAL A 43 7.14 -11.07 -30.19
N ASP A 44 7.40 -10.14 -31.10
CA ASP A 44 8.73 -9.58 -31.31
C ASP A 44 9.03 -8.48 -30.29
N ALA A 45 9.97 -8.76 -29.38
CA ALA A 45 10.43 -7.85 -28.33
C ALA A 45 11.80 -7.22 -28.68
N SER A 46 12.16 -7.12 -29.97
CA SER A 46 13.42 -6.52 -30.40
C SER A 46 13.61 -5.13 -29.81
N GLY A 47 14.72 -4.92 -29.09
CA GLY A 47 15.06 -3.66 -28.43
C GLY A 47 14.23 -3.35 -27.16
N GLN A 48 13.40 -4.27 -26.71
CA GLN A 48 12.58 -4.12 -25.51
C GLN A 48 13.14 -4.95 -24.33
N LEU A 49 12.81 -4.48 -23.13
CA LEU A 49 13.03 -5.25 -21.90
C LEU A 49 11.81 -6.14 -21.65
N VAL A 50 12.06 -7.37 -21.27
CA VAL A 50 11.03 -8.35 -20.87
C VAL A 50 11.23 -8.63 -19.39
N LEU A 51 10.28 -8.18 -18.60
CA LEU A 51 10.30 -8.28 -17.13
C LEU A 51 9.14 -9.16 -16.64
N PRO A 52 9.26 -9.76 -15.46
CA PRO A 52 8.08 -10.27 -14.75
C PRO A 52 7.05 -9.16 -14.54
N GLY A 53 5.77 -9.52 -14.55
CA GLY A 53 4.73 -8.57 -14.17
C GLY A 53 4.94 -8.02 -12.77
N GLY A 54 4.64 -6.72 -12.57
CA GLY A 54 4.77 -6.08 -11.27
C GLY A 54 3.76 -6.64 -10.26
N ILE A 55 4.17 -6.69 -8.99
CA ILE A 55 3.28 -6.97 -7.86
C ILE A 55 3.14 -5.67 -7.06
N ASP A 56 1.92 -5.15 -6.95
CA ASP A 56 1.64 -4.02 -6.07
C ASP A 56 1.12 -4.54 -4.73
N ALA A 57 1.96 -4.46 -3.71
CA ALA A 57 1.67 -5.01 -2.40
C ALA A 57 0.81 -4.10 -1.52
N HIS A 58 0.29 -2.96 -2.05
CA HIS A 58 -0.48 -2.01 -1.26
C HIS A 58 -1.42 -1.19 -2.14
N VAL A 59 -2.67 -1.58 -2.18
CA VAL A 59 -3.73 -0.85 -2.88
C VAL A 59 -5.00 -0.78 -2.03
N HIS A 60 -5.86 0.20 -2.31
CA HIS A 60 -7.15 0.39 -1.63
C HIS A 60 -8.27 0.51 -2.67
N ILE A 61 -8.88 -0.62 -2.99
CA ILE A 61 -9.99 -0.72 -3.94
C ILE A 61 -11.32 -0.68 -3.18
N ASN A 62 -12.28 0.15 -3.66
CA ASN A 62 -13.58 0.35 -3.00
C ASN A 62 -13.46 0.71 -1.51
N LEU A 63 -12.44 1.48 -1.12
CA LEU A 63 -12.24 1.82 0.28
C LEU A 63 -13.19 2.92 0.74
N PRO A 64 -14.13 2.66 1.67
CA PRO A 64 -14.92 3.70 2.30
C PRO A 64 -14.04 4.63 3.15
N MET A 65 -14.16 5.95 2.95
CA MET A 65 -13.43 6.96 3.71
C MET A 65 -14.34 8.13 4.07
N GLY A 66 -14.88 8.12 5.29
CA GLY A 66 -15.84 9.12 5.75
C GLY A 66 -17.13 9.08 4.93
N GLU A 67 -17.43 10.16 4.23
CA GLU A 67 -18.63 10.30 3.37
C GLU A 67 -18.34 9.93 1.90
N THR A 68 -17.19 9.35 1.59
CA THR A 68 -16.78 9.00 0.23
C THR A 68 -16.21 7.59 0.17
N VAL A 69 -15.90 7.13 -1.03
CA VAL A 69 -15.24 5.85 -1.30
C VAL A 69 -14.14 6.09 -2.34
N SER A 70 -13.06 5.29 -2.33
CA SER A 70 -12.06 5.37 -3.39
C SER A 70 -12.71 5.12 -4.77
N SER A 71 -12.22 5.82 -5.79
CA SER A 71 -12.91 5.94 -7.10
C SER A 71 -12.81 4.70 -7.98
N ASP A 72 -11.93 3.76 -7.65
CA ASP A 72 -11.74 2.54 -8.42
C ASP A 72 -12.39 1.35 -7.73
N ASP A 73 -13.16 0.58 -8.51
CA ASP A 73 -13.55 -0.78 -8.18
C ASP A 73 -12.49 -1.79 -8.68
N TYR A 74 -12.72 -3.08 -8.41
CA TYR A 74 -11.77 -4.12 -8.84
C TYR A 74 -11.57 -4.20 -10.35
N TYR A 75 -12.56 -3.83 -11.16
CA TYR A 75 -12.40 -3.83 -12.62
C TYR A 75 -11.55 -2.64 -13.08
N THR A 76 -11.88 -1.42 -12.63
CA THR A 76 -11.17 -0.21 -13.08
C THR A 76 -9.75 -0.15 -12.53
N GLY A 77 -9.56 -0.45 -11.24
CA GLY A 77 -8.25 -0.45 -10.59
C GLY A 77 -7.31 -1.54 -11.14
N SER A 78 -7.79 -2.77 -11.28
CA SER A 78 -6.97 -3.86 -11.85
C SER A 78 -6.66 -3.65 -13.33
N LYS A 79 -7.58 -3.03 -14.08
CA LYS A 79 -7.33 -2.64 -15.47
C LYS A 79 -6.26 -1.56 -15.56
N ALA A 80 -6.31 -0.55 -14.70
CA ALA A 80 -5.26 0.47 -14.62
C ALA A 80 -3.91 -0.15 -14.27
N ALA A 81 -3.88 -1.08 -13.31
CA ALA A 81 -2.70 -1.85 -12.93
C ALA A 81 -2.09 -2.60 -14.12
N ALA A 82 -2.91 -3.32 -14.88
CA ALA A 82 -2.47 -4.06 -16.07
C ALA A 82 -1.83 -3.14 -17.13
N PHE A 83 -2.40 -1.95 -17.36
CA PHE A 83 -1.82 -0.95 -18.26
C PHE A 83 -0.47 -0.40 -17.77
N GLY A 84 -0.24 -0.37 -16.46
CA GLY A 84 1.04 -0.01 -15.84
C GLY A 84 2.05 -1.18 -15.74
N GLY A 85 1.70 -2.38 -16.24
CA GLY A 85 2.56 -3.57 -16.16
C GLY A 85 2.49 -4.30 -14.82
N THR A 86 1.55 -3.95 -13.95
CA THR A 86 1.26 -4.67 -12.70
C THR A 86 0.29 -5.82 -13.01
N THR A 87 0.66 -7.04 -12.62
CA THR A 87 -0.12 -8.26 -12.90
C THR A 87 -0.72 -8.87 -11.64
N THR A 88 -0.37 -8.36 -10.47
CA THR A 88 -0.91 -8.79 -9.18
C THR A 88 -1.04 -7.58 -8.25
N ILE A 89 -2.17 -7.46 -7.57
CA ILE A 89 -2.40 -6.44 -6.54
C ILE A 89 -2.71 -7.11 -5.20
N ILE A 90 -2.33 -6.47 -4.09
CA ILE A 90 -2.72 -6.92 -2.75
C ILE A 90 -3.50 -5.79 -2.06
N ASP A 91 -4.80 -6.02 -1.86
CA ASP A 91 -5.74 -5.05 -1.28
C ASP A 91 -5.97 -5.35 0.21
N PHE A 92 -6.65 -4.45 0.90
CA PHE A 92 -6.92 -4.55 2.33
C PHE A 92 -8.37 -4.87 2.62
N VAL A 93 -8.58 -5.84 3.51
CA VAL A 93 -9.88 -6.15 4.10
C VAL A 93 -10.09 -5.27 5.32
N SER A 94 -11.18 -4.51 5.35
CA SER A 94 -11.60 -3.77 6.55
C SER A 94 -12.15 -4.72 7.60
N GLN A 95 -11.80 -4.47 8.88
CA GLN A 95 -12.42 -5.17 10.00
C GLN A 95 -13.77 -4.54 10.35
N ASP A 96 -14.81 -5.02 9.72
CA ASP A 96 -16.19 -4.60 9.96
C ASP A 96 -16.90 -5.49 10.98
N ALA A 97 -18.23 -5.43 11.03
CA ALA A 97 -19.05 -6.35 11.83
C ALA A 97 -18.92 -7.80 11.34
N GLY A 98 -19.00 -8.73 12.26
CA GLY A 98 -18.83 -10.17 11.99
C GLY A 98 -17.41 -10.66 12.26
N SER A 99 -17.11 -11.89 11.85
CA SER A 99 -15.81 -12.52 11.98
C SER A 99 -14.81 -12.00 10.94
N LEU A 100 -13.50 -12.23 11.17
CA LEU A 100 -12.48 -11.92 10.18
C LEU A 100 -12.70 -12.73 8.89
N ALA A 101 -13.10 -14.00 9.02
CA ALA A 101 -13.42 -14.86 7.87
C ALA A 101 -14.59 -14.33 7.03
N GLU A 102 -15.65 -13.80 7.66
CA GLU A 102 -16.78 -13.19 6.95
C GLU A 102 -16.36 -11.89 6.23
N ASN A 103 -15.50 -11.09 6.85
CA ASN A 103 -14.95 -9.88 6.21
C ASN A 103 -14.12 -10.22 4.97
N ILE A 104 -13.25 -11.24 5.07
CA ILE A 104 -12.44 -11.74 3.96
C ILE A 104 -13.32 -12.27 2.83
N ALA A 105 -14.33 -13.07 3.16
CA ALA A 105 -15.26 -13.62 2.17
C ALA A 105 -16.04 -12.52 1.41
N ARG A 106 -16.47 -11.45 2.11
CA ARG A 106 -17.10 -10.30 1.45
C ARG A 106 -16.15 -9.61 0.48
N LYS A 107 -14.87 -9.39 0.87
CA LYS A 107 -13.90 -8.74 0.00
C LYS A 107 -13.56 -9.60 -1.23
N HIS A 108 -13.47 -10.91 -1.07
CA HIS A 108 -13.35 -11.83 -2.21
C HIS A 108 -14.56 -11.73 -3.16
N ALA A 109 -15.78 -11.67 -2.63
CA ALA A 109 -16.98 -11.53 -3.44
C ALA A 109 -17.04 -10.20 -4.23
N GLU A 110 -16.43 -9.12 -3.71
CA GLU A 110 -16.28 -7.86 -4.45
C GLU A 110 -15.31 -7.99 -5.65
N ALA A 111 -14.21 -8.75 -5.47
CA ALA A 111 -13.16 -8.92 -6.46
C ALA A 111 -13.52 -9.97 -7.52
N GLU A 112 -14.20 -11.04 -7.10
CA GLU A 112 -14.55 -12.18 -7.95
C GLU A 112 -15.34 -11.71 -9.17
N SER A 113 -14.98 -12.20 -10.33
CA SER A 113 -15.56 -11.82 -11.62
C SER A 113 -15.30 -10.38 -12.10
N LYS A 114 -14.64 -9.52 -11.34
CA LYS A 114 -14.32 -8.14 -11.70
C LYS A 114 -12.83 -7.90 -11.93
N ALA A 115 -11.98 -8.49 -11.10
CA ALA A 115 -10.53 -8.31 -11.22
C ALA A 115 -10.02 -8.83 -12.58
N ALA A 116 -9.30 -7.99 -13.31
CA ALA A 116 -8.71 -8.31 -14.61
C ALA A 116 -7.30 -8.90 -14.51
N ILE A 117 -6.72 -8.87 -13.33
CA ILE A 117 -5.41 -9.45 -12.97
C ILE A 117 -5.54 -10.21 -11.66
N ASP A 118 -4.48 -10.90 -11.25
CA ASP A 118 -4.43 -11.60 -9.98
C ASP A 118 -4.54 -10.63 -8.79
N TYR A 119 -5.13 -11.09 -7.70
CA TYR A 119 -5.21 -10.33 -6.46
C TYR A 119 -5.01 -11.21 -5.23
N SER A 120 -4.54 -10.58 -4.16
CA SER A 120 -4.50 -11.14 -2.81
C SER A 120 -4.96 -10.09 -1.81
N LEU A 121 -5.01 -10.46 -0.52
CA LEU A 121 -5.58 -9.61 0.52
C LEU A 121 -4.67 -9.57 1.76
N HIS A 122 -4.62 -8.39 2.39
CA HIS A 122 -4.16 -8.17 3.76
C HIS A 122 -5.37 -7.99 4.67
N MET A 123 -5.27 -8.36 5.95
CA MET A 123 -6.35 -8.12 6.92
C MET A 123 -6.02 -6.96 7.85
N ASN A 124 -6.84 -5.91 7.86
CA ASN A 124 -6.73 -4.83 8.85
C ASN A 124 -7.23 -5.32 10.21
N ILE A 125 -6.47 -5.04 11.27
CA ILE A 125 -6.88 -5.28 12.66
C ILE A 125 -6.97 -3.91 13.34
N THR A 126 -8.18 -3.45 13.55
CA THR A 126 -8.52 -2.12 14.10
C THR A 126 -9.25 -2.21 15.44
N ARG A 127 -9.61 -3.41 15.85
CA ARG A 127 -10.14 -3.78 17.16
C ARG A 127 -9.49 -5.11 17.57
N PHE A 128 -9.09 -5.22 18.80
CA PHE A 128 -8.51 -6.45 19.35
C PHE A 128 -9.22 -6.86 20.64
N ASP A 129 -9.88 -7.99 20.58
CA ASP A 129 -10.55 -8.65 21.68
C ASP A 129 -10.24 -10.17 21.67
N GLU A 130 -10.87 -10.93 22.55
CA GLU A 130 -10.64 -12.38 22.65
C GLU A 130 -11.05 -13.13 21.37
N SER A 131 -12.16 -12.72 20.75
CA SER A 131 -12.61 -13.31 19.48
C SER A 131 -11.58 -13.13 18.36
N VAL A 132 -11.05 -11.90 18.20
CA VAL A 132 -10.01 -11.64 17.20
C VAL A 132 -8.73 -12.43 17.50
N ALA A 133 -8.36 -12.57 18.78
CA ALA A 133 -7.20 -13.35 19.17
C ALA A 133 -7.33 -14.85 18.82
N GLU A 134 -8.54 -15.39 18.88
CA GLU A 134 -8.86 -16.76 18.48
C GLU A 134 -8.87 -16.96 16.96
N GLU A 135 -9.28 -15.94 16.19
CA GLU A 135 -9.37 -16.02 14.72
C GLU A 135 -8.04 -15.77 13.98
N LEU A 136 -7.10 -15.00 14.57
CA LEU A 136 -5.82 -14.67 13.94
C LEU A 136 -5.02 -15.92 13.48
N PRO A 137 -4.94 -17.01 14.26
CA PRO A 137 -4.24 -18.24 13.86
C PRO A 137 -4.75 -18.89 12.59
N ASP A 138 -6.01 -18.68 12.24
CA ASP A 138 -6.68 -19.31 11.11
C ASP A 138 -6.49 -18.55 9.79
N LEU A 139 -6.04 -17.28 9.83
CA LEU A 139 -5.88 -16.44 8.65
C LEU A 139 -5.03 -17.07 7.53
N PRO A 140 -3.90 -17.77 7.82
CA PRO A 140 -3.14 -18.43 6.76
C PRO A 140 -3.94 -19.47 5.98
N SER A 141 -4.87 -20.18 6.64
CA SER A 141 -5.75 -21.15 5.98
C SER A 141 -6.78 -20.48 5.03
N LEU A 142 -7.03 -19.19 5.23
CA LEU A 142 -7.89 -18.36 4.38
C LEU A 142 -7.09 -17.58 3.31
N GLY A 143 -5.79 -17.88 3.14
CA GLY A 143 -4.92 -17.23 2.16
C GLY A 143 -4.37 -15.87 2.60
N ILE A 144 -4.55 -15.48 3.86
CA ILE A 144 -4.04 -14.24 4.43
C ILE A 144 -2.75 -14.50 5.19
N HIS A 145 -1.65 -13.90 4.75
CA HIS A 145 -0.33 -14.05 5.36
C HIS A 145 0.22 -12.77 6.00
N SER A 146 -0.56 -11.71 5.99
CA SER A 146 -0.20 -10.40 6.55
C SER A 146 -1.40 -9.67 7.11
N ILE A 147 -1.15 -8.95 8.20
CA ILE A 147 -2.17 -8.15 8.90
C ILE A 147 -1.66 -6.73 9.06
N LYS A 148 -2.55 -5.74 9.05
CA LYS A 148 -2.19 -4.32 9.20
C LYS A 148 -2.80 -3.75 10.48
N VAL A 149 -1.96 -3.07 11.26
CA VAL A 149 -2.35 -2.31 12.46
C VAL A 149 -1.97 -0.84 12.30
N PHE A 150 -2.56 0.02 13.12
CA PHE A 150 -2.41 1.47 13.02
C PHE A 150 -2.02 2.05 14.36
N THR A 151 -1.05 2.97 14.37
CA THR A 151 -0.66 3.77 15.55
C THR A 151 -1.28 5.17 15.55
N ALA A 152 -2.01 5.50 14.48
CA ALA A 152 -2.78 6.74 14.32
C ALA A 152 -4.25 6.45 14.02
N TYR A 153 -5.03 7.51 13.76
CA TYR A 153 -6.48 7.50 13.58
C TYR A 153 -7.22 7.11 14.87
N ASN A 154 -6.99 7.89 15.92
CA ASN A 154 -7.58 7.71 17.26
C ASN A 154 -9.09 7.55 17.18
N ASN A 155 -9.62 6.65 18.02
CA ASN A 155 -11.05 6.29 18.10
C ASN A 155 -11.66 5.69 16.80
N ARG A 156 -10.81 5.28 15.83
CA ARG A 156 -11.26 4.66 14.57
C ARG A 156 -10.47 3.39 14.25
N LEU A 157 -9.19 3.52 13.91
CA LEU A 157 -8.35 2.41 13.43
C LEU A 157 -7.22 2.06 14.41
N ARG A 158 -6.81 3.03 15.25
CA ARG A 158 -5.68 2.88 16.15
C ARG A 158 -5.90 1.79 17.18
N LEU A 159 -4.89 0.94 17.34
CA LEU A 159 -4.73 0.06 18.48
C LEU A 159 -3.75 0.66 19.49
N GLY A 160 -3.94 0.36 20.77
CA GLY A 160 -2.96 0.66 21.82
C GLY A 160 -1.73 -0.25 21.74
N ASP A 161 -0.59 0.20 22.30
CA ASP A 161 0.67 -0.56 22.26
C ASP A 161 0.54 -1.97 22.83
N GLY A 162 -0.26 -2.15 23.88
CA GLY A 162 -0.52 -3.48 24.45
C GLY A 162 -1.32 -4.40 23.53
N GLU A 163 -2.22 -3.85 22.72
CA GLU A 163 -2.99 -4.61 21.73
C GLU A 163 -2.10 -4.95 20.53
N ILE A 164 -1.33 -3.98 20.01
CA ILE A 164 -0.35 -4.20 18.93
C ILE A 164 0.66 -5.29 19.33
N PHE A 165 1.19 -5.23 20.54
CA PHE A 165 2.09 -6.26 21.06
C PHE A 165 1.47 -7.66 21.06
N LYS A 166 0.21 -7.79 21.51
CA LYS A 166 -0.50 -9.07 21.51
C LYS A 166 -0.75 -9.58 20.09
N VAL A 167 -1.18 -8.68 19.17
CA VAL A 167 -1.37 -8.98 17.75
C VAL A 167 -0.07 -9.48 17.13
N MET A 168 1.05 -8.76 17.28
CA MET A 168 2.35 -9.13 16.76
C MET A 168 2.81 -10.50 17.28
N ARG A 169 2.61 -10.76 18.59
CA ARG A 169 3.02 -12.02 19.21
C ARG A 169 2.23 -13.22 18.72
N ILE A 170 0.92 -13.06 18.46
CA ILE A 170 0.10 -14.11 17.85
C ILE A 170 0.52 -14.28 16.39
N ALA A 171 0.59 -13.18 15.63
CA ALA A 171 0.96 -13.18 14.22
C ALA A 171 2.31 -13.88 13.96
N GLY A 172 3.35 -13.52 14.71
CA GLY A 172 4.68 -14.11 14.57
C GLY A 172 4.71 -15.62 14.80
N ARG A 173 3.91 -16.13 15.75
CA ARG A 173 3.80 -17.57 16.03
C ARG A 173 3.08 -18.37 14.94
N HIS A 174 2.27 -17.70 14.13
CA HIS A 174 1.44 -18.32 13.10
C HIS A 174 1.87 -17.96 11.67
N GLY A 175 3.09 -17.39 11.51
CA GLY A 175 3.64 -17.09 10.19
C GLY A 175 2.97 -15.90 9.48
N LEU A 176 2.33 -15.00 10.23
CA LEU A 176 1.75 -13.78 9.73
C LEU A 176 2.73 -12.62 9.87
N LEU A 177 2.85 -11.79 8.84
CA LEU A 177 3.61 -10.54 8.88
C LEU A 177 2.72 -9.42 9.40
N THR A 178 3.21 -8.67 10.42
CA THR A 178 2.49 -7.48 10.91
C THR A 178 2.99 -6.24 10.19
N MET A 179 2.10 -5.61 9.44
CA MET A 179 2.28 -4.33 8.76
C MET A 179 1.82 -3.19 9.69
N VAL A 180 2.54 -2.08 9.73
CA VAL A 180 2.22 -0.98 10.64
C VAL A 180 2.13 0.34 9.89
N HIS A 181 0.96 1.00 9.96
CA HIS A 181 0.83 2.42 9.66
C HIS A 181 1.38 3.22 10.84
N ALA A 182 2.56 3.80 10.66
CA ALA A 182 3.38 4.32 11.74
C ALA A 182 3.34 5.88 11.80
N GLU A 183 2.31 6.45 12.38
CA GLU A 183 2.21 7.88 12.74
C GLU A 183 1.84 8.03 14.23
N ASN A 184 2.23 9.14 14.86
CA ASN A 184 1.82 9.43 16.25
C ASN A 184 0.44 10.11 16.27
N GLY A 185 -0.62 9.31 16.43
CA GLY A 185 -2.00 9.78 16.38
C GLY A 185 -2.34 10.83 17.47
N ASP A 186 -1.75 10.74 18.66
CA ASP A 186 -2.03 11.68 19.74
C ASP A 186 -1.47 13.09 19.44
N VAL A 187 -0.26 13.15 18.88
CA VAL A 187 0.37 14.41 18.44
C VAL A 187 -0.41 15.02 17.28
N ILE A 188 -0.84 14.19 16.32
CA ILE A 188 -1.65 14.65 15.17
C ILE A 188 -2.95 15.30 15.63
N ASP A 189 -3.67 14.69 16.58
CA ASP A 189 -4.94 15.21 17.07
C ASP A 189 -4.75 16.59 17.75
N VAL A 190 -3.71 16.74 18.58
CA VAL A 190 -3.39 18.02 19.25
C VAL A 190 -3.08 19.10 18.21
N LEU A 191 -2.14 18.82 17.28
CA LEU A 191 -1.71 19.81 16.29
C LEU A 191 -2.84 20.15 15.31
N THR A 192 -3.70 19.20 14.97
CA THR A 192 -4.88 19.43 14.13
C THR A 192 -5.87 20.37 14.83
N ALA A 193 -6.16 20.14 16.10
CA ALA A 193 -7.03 21.00 16.88
C ALA A 193 -6.47 22.44 17.01
N GLU A 194 -5.18 22.58 17.27
CA GLU A 194 -4.49 23.87 17.34
C GLU A 194 -4.52 24.61 16.00
N ALA A 195 -4.24 23.92 14.88
CA ALA A 195 -4.29 24.51 13.55
C ALA A 195 -5.69 25.05 13.21
N LEU A 196 -6.73 24.25 13.47
CA LEU A 196 -8.12 24.66 13.25
C LEU A 196 -8.53 25.85 14.13
N ALA A 197 -8.12 25.88 15.40
CA ALA A 197 -8.38 27.00 16.32
C ALA A 197 -7.73 28.31 15.83
N GLN A 198 -6.64 28.21 15.07
CA GLN A 198 -5.94 29.35 14.46
C GLN A 198 -6.48 29.70 13.06
N GLY A 199 -7.50 29.00 12.56
CA GLY A 199 -8.09 29.22 11.23
C GLY A 199 -7.28 28.65 10.07
N HIS A 200 -6.34 27.75 10.34
CA HIS A 200 -5.53 27.10 9.33
C HIS A 200 -6.26 25.90 8.72
N THR A 201 -6.69 26.03 7.47
CA THR A 201 -7.53 25.01 6.81
C THR A 201 -7.01 24.54 5.46
N SER A 202 -5.98 25.20 4.88
CA SER A 202 -5.45 24.82 3.56
C SER A 202 -4.74 23.44 3.55
N PRO A 203 -4.60 22.80 2.37
CA PRO A 203 -4.06 21.43 2.26
C PRO A 203 -2.68 21.23 2.88
N ILE A 204 -1.79 22.22 2.86
CA ILE A 204 -0.45 22.12 3.48
C ILE A 204 -0.51 21.81 4.97
N TRP A 205 -1.59 22.19 5.66
CA TRP A 205 -1.74 21.89 7.08
C TRP A 205 -1.94 20.42 7.38
N HIS A 206 -2.31 19.64 6.38
CA HIS A 206 -2.27 18.18 6.51
C HIS A 206 -0.86 17.67 6.82
N ALA A 207 0.16 18.18 6.14
CA ALA A 207 1.55 17.83 6.44
C ALA A 207 2.05 18.49 7.74
N ARG A 208 1.71 19.75 8.00
CA ARG A 208 2.17 20.49 9.18
C ARG A 208 1.62 19.95 10.50
N THR A 209 0.45 19.33 10.49
CA THR A 209 -0.14 18.68 11.67
C THR A 209 0.29 17.24 11.84
N ARG A 210 1.09 16.70 10.88
CA ARG A 210 1.72 15.39 10.92
C ARG A 210 3.23 15.54 10.83
N PRO A 211 3.90 15.93 11.94
CA PRO A 211 5.35 16.16 11.90
C PRO A 211 6.09 14.84 11.66
N GLY A 212 7.12 14.87 10.81
CA GLY A 212 7.89 13.67 10.46
C GLY A 212 8.52 12.94 11.65
N TRP A 213 8.86 13.67 12.74
CA TRP A 213 9.31 13.04 13.98
C TRP A 213 8.25 12.12 14.62
N GLY A 214 6.96 12.35 14.35
CA GLY A 214 5.89 11.44 14.78
C GLY A 214 5.90 10.11 14.04
N GLU A 215 6.35 10.09 12.79
CA GLU A 215 6.53 8.86 11.98
C GLU A 215 7.77 8.11 12.41
N VAL A 216 8.89 8.82 12.60
CA VAL A 216 10.16 8.22 13.08
C VAL A 216 9.95 7.57 14.46
N GLU A 217 9.27 8.25 15.39
CA GLU A 217 8.94 7.72 16.72
C GLU A 217 8.04 6.49 16.62
N ALA A 218 6.97 6.56 15.81
CA ALA A 218 6.03 5.46 15.68
C ALA A 218 6.69 4.22 15.01
N SER A 219 7.57 4.42 14.04
CA SER A 219 8.36 3.35 13.41
C SER A 219 9.31 2.70 14.40
N LEU A 220 10.03 3.48 15.21
CA LEU A 220 10.88 2.94 16.30
C LEU A 220 10.04 2.16 17.32
N ARG A 221 8.90 2.68 17.71
CA ARG A 221 7.96 2.02 18.64
C ARG A 221 7.48 0.69 18.08
N ALA A 222 7.11 0.64 16.79
CA ALA A 222 6.70 -0.60 16.13
C ALA A 222 7.83 -1.64 16.12
N VAL A 223 9.07 -1.24 15.80
CA VAL A 223 10.25 -2.10 15.87
C VAL A 223 10.50 -2.60 17.29
N ALA A 224 10.38 -1.73 18.29
CA ALA A 224 10.57 -2.12 19.70
C ALA A 224 9.50 -3.09 20.21
N LEU A 225 8.24 -2.93 19.79
CA LEU A 225 7.16 -3.86 20.10
C LEU A 225 7.38 -5.20 19.41
N ALA A 226 7.82 -5.21 18.14
CA ALA A 226 8.15 -6.41 17.40
C ALA A 226 9.29 -7.22 18.06
N ALA A 227 10.35 -6.52 18.52
CA ALA A 227 11.44 -7.13 19.29
C ALA A 227 10.93 -7.87 20.51
N GLN A 228 10.04 -7.24 21.29
CA GLN A 228 9.46 -7.85 22.50
C GLN A 228 8.46 -8.98 22.17
N ALA A 229 7.82 -8.90 21.03
CA ALA A 229 6.89 -9.93 20.55
C ALA A 229 7.61 -11.12 19.89
N GLU A 230 8.92 -11.02 19.63
CA GLU A 230 9.72 -11.96 18.85
C GLU A 230 9.09 -12.22 17.47
N ALA A 231 8.66 -11.13 16.79
CA ALA A 231 7.89 -11.19 15.55
C ALA A 231 8.51 -10.28 14.47
N PRO A 232 8.33 -10.60 13.17
CA PRO A 232 8.67 -9.69 12.10
C PRO A 232 7.74 -8.48 12.09
N VAL A 233 8.26 -7.35 11.60
CA VAL A 233 7.50 -6.11 11.41
C VAL A 233 7.78 -5.52 10.03
N TYR A 234 6.74 -4.91 9.45
CA TYR A 234 6.80 -4.27 8.15
C TYR A 234 6.20 -2.85 8.26
N ILE A 235 7.04 -1.83 8.06
CA ILE A 235 6.59 -0.44 8.05
C ILE A 235 6.11 -0.10 6.65
N VAL A 236 4.81 0.23 6.52
CA VAL A 236 4.20 0.54 5.22
C VAL A 236 4.44 2.00 4.82
N HIS A 237 4.39 2.29 3.51
CA HIS A 237 4.37 3.63 2.91
C HIS A 237 5.29 4.67 3.59
N MET A 238 6.55 4.27 3.88
CA MET A 238 7.56 5.13 4.49
C MET A 238 7.85 6.36 3.61
N ASN A 239 7.89 7.53 4.22
CA ASN A 239 8.07 8.79 3.53
C ASN A 239 9.22 9.65 4.09
N MET A 240 9.89 9.18 5.15
CA MET A 240 10.96 9.88 5.87
C MET A 240 12.28 9.11 5.84
N ALA A 241 13.39 9.82 5.66
CA ALA A 241 14.72 9.24 5.82
C ALA A 241 14.94 8.61 7.20
N GLY A 242 14.42 9.26 8.25
CA GLY A 242 14.55 8.79 9.63
C GLY A 242 13.83 7.46 9.92
N GLU A 243 12.81 7.07 9.14
CA GLU A 243 12.17 5.75 9.27
C GLU A 243 13.08 4.65 8.73
N VAL A 244 13.84 4.93 7.65
CA VAL A 244 14.84 3.99 7.11
C VAL A 244 15.88 3.65 8.18
N ASP A 245 16.31 4.64 8.96
CA ASP A 245 17.23 4.43 10.09
C ASP A 245 16.66 3.50 11.15
N GLN A 246 15.33 3.49 11.37
CA GLN A 246 14.68 2.61 12.33
C GLN A 246 14.68 1.14 11.85
N LEU A 247 14.57 0.90 10.54
CA LEU A 247 14.73 -0.45 10.00
C LEU A 247 16.16 -0.96 10.19
N VAL A 248 17.17 -0.11 9.91
CA VAL A 248 18.59 -0.42 10.14
C VAL A 248 18.83 -0.73 11.61
N TYR A 249 18.30 0.12 12.51
CA TYR A 249 18.39 -0.10 13.95
C TYR A 249 17.78 -1.44 14.38
N GLY A 250 16.57 -1.74 13.90
CA GLY A 250 15.89 -3.01 14.21
C GLY A 250 16.71 -4.22 13.80
N ARG A 251 17.20 -4.23 12.55
CA ARG A 251 18.03 -5.34 12.03
C ARG A 251 19.34 -5.51 12.76
N ALA A 252 19.96 -4.41 13.20
CA ALA A 252 21.18 -4.46 14.03
C ALA A 252 20.94 -5.06 15.43
N HIS A 253 19.66 -5.22 15.82
CA HIS A 253 19.22 -5.84 17.09
C HIS A 253 18.37 -7.10 16.86
N ASP A 254 18.63 -7.81 15.76
CA ASP A 254 17.99 -9.08 15.39
C ASP A 254 16.47 -9.04 15.22
N VAL A 255 15.88 -7.86 14.98
CA VAL A 255 14.47 -7.73 14.62
C VAL A 255 14.34 -7.84 13.10
N PRO A 256 13.53 -8.76 12.56
CA PRO A 256 13.23 -8.83 11.13
C PRO A 256 12.32 -7.66 10.73
N ALA A 257 12.94 -6.46 10.56
CA ALA A 257 12.26 -5.23 10.18
C ALA A 257 12.36 -5.03 8.67
N MET A 258 11.22 -4.86 8.02
CA MET A 258 11.07 -4.62 6.59
C MET A 258 10.31 -3.32 6.36
N GLY A 259 10.39 -2.77 5.16
CA GLY A 259 9.65 -1.55 4.83
C GLY A 259 9.38 -1.40 3.34
N GLU A 260 8.37 -0.60 3.06
CA GLU A 260 8.01 -0.16 1.73
C GLU A 260 7.99 1.36 1.66
N THR A 261 8.20 1.90 0.48
CA THR A 261 7.87 3.28 0.13
C THR A 261 7.00 3.30 -1.12
N CYS A 262 6.55 4.50 -1.50
CA CYS A 262 5.64 4.66 -2.62
C CYS A 262 6.19 5.69 -3.62
N PRO A 263 5.84 5.59 -4.92
CA PRO A 263 6.30 6.54 -5.95
C PRO A 263 6.04 8.00 -5.57
N GLN A 264 4.88 8.31 -4.97
CA GLN A 264 4.53 9.66 -4.58
C GLN A 264 5.57 10.29 -3.63
N TYR A 265 6.17 9.50 -2.74
CA TYR A 265 7.18 9.99 -1.80
C TYR A 265 8.55 10.17 -2.44
N LEU A 266 8.81 9.52 -3.57
CA LEU A 266 10.06 9.63 -4.32
C LEU A 266 10.08 10.82 -5.29
N PHE A 267 8.91 11.31 -5.73
CA PHE A 267 8.81 12.30 -6.81
C PHE A 267 8.09 13.59 -6.42
N PHE A 268 7.21 13.58 -5.42
CA PHE A 268 6.47 14.75 -4.97
C PHE A 268 6.91 15.17 -3.57
N SER A 269 6.72 16.44 -3.25
CA SER A 269 7.14 17.02 -1.97
C SER A 269 5.99 17.79 -1.31
N GLU A 270 6.18 18.18 -0.05
CA GLU A 270 5.23 19.01 0.69
C GLU A 270 4.86 20.33 -0.03
N LYS A 271 5.72 20.83 -0.95
CA LYS A 271 5.44 22.01 -1.76
C LYS A 271 4.25 21.83 -2.69
N ASP A 272 3.96 20.59 -3.11
CA ASP A 272 2.82 20.29 -3.95
C ASP A 272 1.49 20.53 -3.23
N LEU A 273 1.49 20.46 -1.88
CA LEU A 273 0.33 20.81 -1.04
C LEU A 273 0.06 22.32 -0.97
N GLU A 274 1.04 23.16 -1.31
CA GLU A 274 0.90 24.64 -1.34
C GLU A 274 0.29 25.16 -2.66
N ARG A 275 0.15 24.29 -3.67
CA ARG A 275 -0.43 24.64 -4.97
C ARG A 275 -1.90 25.02 -4.83
N GLN A 276 -2.44 25.75 -5.82
CA GLN A 276 -3.87 26.06 -5.87
C GLN A 276 -4.75 24.81 -5.87
N ASP A 277 -4.28 23.74 -6.47
CA ASP A 277 -4.90 22.42 -6.51
C ASP A 277 -4.30 21.44 -5.49
N GLY A 278 -3.69 21.95 -4.42
CA GLY A 278 -2.95 21.18 -3.41
C GLY A 278 -3.75 20.04 -2.76
N ALA A 279 -5.08 20.15 -2.74
CA ALA A 279 -5.94 19.08 -2.25
C ALA A 279 -5.79 17.77 -3.05
N LYS A 280 -5.35 17.83 -4.32
CA LYS A 280 -5.06 16.62 -5.11
C LYS A 280 -3.93 15.77 -4.53
N TRP A 281 -3.01 16.40 -3.80
CA TRP A 281 -1.75 15.81 -3.33
C TRP A 281 -1.82 15.30 -1.89
N VAL A 282 -3.00 15.38 -1.26
CA VAL A 282 -3.17 14.91 0.11
C VAL A 282 -3.20 13.38 0.17
N CYS A 283 -2.27 12.81 0.93
CA CYS A 283 -2.17 11.38 1.28
C CYS A 283 -1.68 11.25 2.73
N SER A 284 -1.83 10.10 3.33
CA SER A 284 -1.35 9.81 4.68
C SER A 284 -0.53 8.53 4.72
N PRO A 285 0.75 8.62 5.15
CA PRO A 285 1.44 9.82 5.63
C PRO A 285 1.62 10.89 4.53
N PRO A 286 1.86 12.18 4.90
CA PRO A 286 1.94 13.25 3.90
C PRO A 286 3.29 13.28 3.15
N LEU A 287 3.31 13.97 2.02
CA LEU A 287 4.52 14.26 1.27
C LEU A 287 5.55 15.03 2.13
N ARG A 288 6.85 14.78 1.93
CA ARG A 288 7.95 15.32 2.73
C ARG A 288 8.94 16.14 1.89
N SER A 289 10.09 16.43 2.47
CA SER A 289 11.13 17.23 1.86
C SER A 289 11.95 16.46 0.80
N PRO A 290 12.64 17.17 -0.13
CA PRO A 290 13.59 16.51 -1.03
C PRO A 290 14.71 15.75 -0.32
N ALA A 291 15.12 16.17 0.88
CA ALA A 291 16.14 15.45 1.65
C ALA A 291 15.62 14.08 2.14
N ASP A 292 14.32 13.97 2.42
CA ASP A 292 13.69 12.69 2.74
C ASP A 292 13.63 11.80 1.51
N GLN A 293 13.33 12.35 0.33
CA GLN A 293 13.39 11.63 -0.95
C GLN A 293 14.77 10.99 -1.18
N ASP A 294 15.85 11.76 -0.98
CA ASP A 294 17.21 11.24 -1.08
C ASP A 294 17.47 10.10 -0.10
N GLY A 295 16.89 10.17 1.10
CA GLY A 295 16.97 9.12 2.10
C GLY A 295 16.23 7.83 1.69
N LEU A 296 15.04 7.97 1.12
CA LEU A 296 14.26 6.84 0.61
C LEU A 296 14.96 6.16 -0.57
N TRP A 297 15.49 6.94 -1.54
CA TRP A 297 16.28 6.40 -2.66
C TRP A 297 17.48 5.61 -2.17
N ARG A 298 18.25 6.14 -1.20
CA ARG A 298 19.34 5.38 -0.57
C ARG A 298 18.84 4.11 0.12
N GLY A 299 17.67 4.17 0.77
CA GLY A 299 17.04 3.00 1.37
C GLY A 299 16.75 1.89 0.36
N ILE A 300 16.30 2.25 -0.84
CA ILE A 300 16.06 1.32 -1.95
C ILE A 300 17.40 0.78 -2.48
N GLU A 301 18.37 1.66 -2.76
CA GLU A 301 19.68 1.28 -3.31
C GLU A 301 20.45 0.31 -2.38
N THR A 302 20.32 0.49 -1.08
CA THR A 302 20.98 -0.38 -0.08
C THR A 302 20.18 -1.64 0.27
N GLY A 303 18.96 -1.80 -0.28
CA GLY A 303 18.05 -2.89 0.08
C GLY A 303 17.48 -2.77 1.50
N THR A 304 17.59 -1.60 2.13
CA THR A 304 16.95 -1.35 3.43
C THR A 304 15.43 -1.25 3.28
N ILE A 305 14.95 -0.62 2.21
CA ILE A 305 13.57 -0.68 1.74
C ILE A 305 13.51 -1.80 0.69
N GLN A 306 12.64 -2.77 0.88
CA GLN A 306 12.53 -3.95 0.02
C GLN A 306 11.41 -3.87 -1.01
N VAL A 307 10.40 -3.03 -0.76
CA VAL A 307 9.19 -2.99 -1.55
C VAL A 307 8.89 -1.57 -2.00
N LEU A 308 8.55 -1.43 -3.27
CA LEU A 308 7.94 -0.24 -3.85
C LEU A 308 6.47 -0.60 -4.15
N ALA A 309 5.56 -0.12 -3.32
CA ALA A 309 4.12 -0.25 -3.49
C ALA A 309 3.52 1.11 -3.83
N THR A 310 2.25 1.19 -4.22
CA THR A 310 1.68 2.47 -4.64
C THR A 310 0.82 3.16 -3.60
N ASP A 311 0.26 2.41 -2.65
CA ASP A 311 -0.80 2.89 -1.77
C ASP A 311 -1.94 3.53 -2.58
N HIS A 312 -2.29 2.89 -3.72
CA HIS A 312 -3.29 3.36 -4.66
C HIS A 312 -4.65 3.51 -3.98
N CYS A 313 -5.06 4.75 -3.80
CA CYS A 313 -6.31 5.11 -3.15
C CYS A 313 -6.85 6.42 -3.78
N PRO A 314 -7.30 6.39 -5.04
CA PRO A 314 -7.71 7.60 -5.76
C PRO A 314 -9.09 8.08 -5.32
N PHE A 315 -9.28 9.40 -5.43
CA PHE A 315 -10.57 10.05 -5.24
C PHE A 315 -10.81 11.05 -6.35
N PHE A 316 -12.05 11.18 -6.82
CA PHE A 316 -12.40 12.23 -7.79
C PHE A 316 -12.10 13.60 -7.17
N TYR A 317 -11.52 14.48 -7.97
CA TYR A 317 -11.20 15.82 -7.49
C TYR A 317 -12.44 16.71 -7.40
N ASP A 318 -13.27 16.69 -8.43
CA ASP A 318 -14.46 17.51 -8.57
C ASP A 318 -15.72 16.93 -7.89
N GLY A 319 -15.69 15.67 -7.46
CA GLY A 319 -16.81 14.99 -6.80
C GLY A 319 -18.06 14.84 -7.65
N THR A 320 -17.99 15.12 -8.96
CA THR A 320 -19.18 15.21 -9.83
C THR A 320 -19.46 13.92 -10.59
N LYS A 321 -18.48 13.03 -10.72
CA LYS A 321 -18.67 11.77 -11.45
C LYS A 321 -19.35 10.74 -10.58
N PRO A 322 -20.50 10.19 -11.02
CA PRO A 322 -21.09 9.06 -10.33
C PRO A 322 -20.19 7.83 -10.51
N ILE A 323 -20.04 7.06 -9.46
CA ILE A 323 -19.43 5.74 -9.49
C ILE A 323 -20.46 4.67 -9.15
N LEU A 324 -20.20 3.43 -9.56
CA LEU A 324 -21.00 2.28 -9.16
C LEU A 324 -20.49 1.78 -7.81
N TYR A 325 -21.25 2.03 -6.76
CA TYR A 325 -20.94 1.57 -5.39
C TYR A 325 -22.08 0.68 -4.91
N GLU A 326 -21.76 -0.54 -4.48
CA GLU A 326 -22.73 -1.56 -4.04
C GLU A 326 -23.90 -1.78 -5.03
N GLY A 327 -23.65 -1.61 -6.32
CA GLY A 327 -24.64 -1.80 -7.37
C GLY A 327 -25.50 -0.56 -7.69
N GLU A 328 -25.27 0.57 -7.02
CA GLU A 328 -25.95 1.83 -7.25
C GLU A 328 -24.99 2.89 -7.79
N LEU A 329 -25.47 3.75 -8.70
CA LEU A 329 -24.72 4.93 -9.14
C LEU A 329 -24.84 6.03 -8.09
N VAL A 330 -23.75 6.31 -7.40
CA VAL A 330 -23.67 7.36 -6.38
C VAL A 330 -22.76 8.48 -6.83
N SER A 331 -23.19 9.73 -6.64
CA SER A 331 -22.30 10.90 -6.78
C SER A 331 -21.51 11.05 -5.51
N ILE A 332 -20.19 10.81 -5.60
CA ILE A 332 -19.31 10.87 -4.45
C ILE A 332 -18.61 12.21 -4.41
N PRO A 333 -18.65 12.90 -3.26
CA PRO A 333 -17.85 14.09 -3.04
C PRO A 333 -16.36 13.72 -3.13
N GLY A 334 -15.67 14.27 -4.10
CA GLY A 334 -14.24 14.07 -4.25
C GLY A 334 -13.41 14.94 -3.32
N LYS A 335 -12.11 15.00 -3.57
CA LYS A 335 -11.16 15.86 -2.84
C LYS A 335 -11.57 17.34 -2.83
N GLU A 336 -12.33 17.79 -3.80
CA GLU A 336 -12.80 19.16 -3.89
C GLU A 336 -13.73 19.56 -2.74
N LEU A 337 -14.52 18.64 -2.18
CA LEU A 337 -15.36 18.96 -1.02
C LEU A 337 -14.54 19.28 0.23
N GLY A 338 -13.33 18.80 0.31
CA GLY A 338 -12.41 19.08 1.41
C GLY A 338 -11.48 20.26 1.19
N LYS A 339 -11.45 20.86 -0.01
CA LYS A 339 -10.44 21.88 -0.37
C LYS A 339 -10.34 23.06 0.60
N ASP A 340 -11.44 23.44 1.24
CA ASP A 340 -11.50 24.54 2.20
C ASP A 340 -11.15 24.11 3.65
N ASN A 341 -10.92 22.81 3.87
CA ASN A 341 -10.53 22.28 5.19
C ASN A 341 -9.78 20.95 5.03
N PHE A 342 -8.47 20.98 5.30
CA PHE A 342 -7.59 19.81 5.12
C PHE A 342 -8.07 18.55 5.87
N THR A 343 -8.82 18.67 6.96
CA THR A 343 -9.35 17.52 7.72
C THR A 343 -10.50 16.79 7.01
N ARG A 344 -11.03 17.36 5.93
CA ARG A 344 -12.13 16.82 5.14
C ARG A 344 -11.68 16.30 3.77
N ILE A 345 -10.42 16.53 3.41
CA ILE A 345 -9.87 16.03 2.14
C ILE A 345 -9.67 14.52 2.27
N PRO A 346 -10.26 13.69 1.39
CA PRO A 346 -9.96 12.27 1.37
C PRO A 346 -8.48 12.04 1.06
N ASN A 347 -7.83 11.22 1.89
CA ASN A 347 -6.38 11.00 1.83
C ASN A 347 -6.07 9.83 0.90
N GLY A 348 -5.38 10.09 -0.19
CA GLY A 348 -4.95 9.04 -1.10
C GLY A 348 -4.66 9.57 -2.51
N LEU A 349 -3.84 8.86 -3.24
CA LEU A 349 -3.39 9.19 -4.59
C LEU A 349 -3.57 7.99 -5.53
N PRO A 350 -3.77 8.20 -6.84
CA PRO A 350 -3.60 7.13 -7.81
C PRO A 350 -2.12 6.75 -7.91
N GLY A 351 -1.82 5.50 -8.29
CA GLY A 351 -0.43 5.06 -8.45
C GLY A 351 -0.28 3.74 -9.21
N VAL A 352 -1.27 2.86 -9.14
CA VAL A 352 -1.16 1.48 -9.66
C VAL A 352 -0.90 1.39 -11.18
N GLY A 353 -1.28 2.41 -11.94
CA GLY A 353 -1.05 2.50 -13.39
C GLY A 353 0.22 3.26 -13.79
N ASP A 354 0.96 3.82 -12.84
CA ASP A 354 2.07 4.77 -13.08
C ASP A 354 3.42 4.25 -12.54
N ARG A 355 3.65 2.96 -12.56
CA ARG A 355 4.90 2.34 -12.08
C ARG A 355 6.05 2.43 -13.06
#